data_5da2497e18d915ccf024309faf5484e9
#
_entry.id   5da2497e18d915ccf024309faf5484e9
#
_cell.length_a   1.000
_cell.length_b   1.000
_cell.length_c   1.000
_cell.angle_alpha   90.00
_cell.angle_beta   90.00
_cell.angle_gamma   90.00
#
_symmetry.space_group_name_H-M   'P 1'
#
loop_
_entity.id
_entity.type
_entity.pdbx_description
1 polymer ?
#
loop_
_entity_poly.entity_id
_entity_poly.type
_entity_poly.pdbx_seq_one_letter_code
_entity_poly.pdbx_strand_id
1 'polypeptide(L)'
;MKKLITLLVILFFLPLLSNAQRVLINENFENTGFGPDSLPPGWAKFNEDPEGGPGKEWAVRDSGTHFVGTSSLLVSKAHNSLRALTIPWTAGNPIADDWVITDSLRIQVGDSLIFWMLYGSVEGFQPYLDSLQIWVCTEQLPAFATTKIATLISPDTNNVWTQFAFSLSQFAGQKIYIAFRYYINTSIDGFFCNIDDVFIGNRSYIGIKQINSNVPIKFDLYQNYPNPFNPTTKIRFDIAKDSYVKMYVYNNLGQKVYTLYEGYKNAGSYEVDFNAITLPSGIYYYNLITDYYTATKRMVLVK
;
A
#
# COMPACT_ATOMS: atom_id res chain seq x y z
N MET A 1 -19.28 -67.35 -12.15
CA MET A 1 -18.61 -66.46 -11.16
C MET A 1 -18.36 -65.10 -11.80
N LYS A 2 -19.21 -64.11 -11.53
CA LYS A 2 -19.07 -62.73 -12.03
C LYS A 2 -18.21 -61.95 -11.02
N LYS A 3 -17.03 -61.50 -11.45
CA LYS A 3 -16.18 -60.61 -10.63
C LYS A 3 -16.75 -59.22 -10.67
N LEU A 4 -17.19 -58.72 -9.52
CA LEU A 4 -17.60 -57.34 -9.30
C LEU A 4 -16.33 -56.49 -9.15
N ILE A 5 -16.07 -55.60 -10.09
CA ILE A 5 -14.99 -54.60 -10.00
C ILE A 5 -15.56 -53.40 -9.30
N THR A 6 -15.18 -53.18 -8.03
CA THR A 6 -15.56 -51.99 -7.27
C THR A 6 -14.61 -50.86 -7.70
N LEU A 7 -15.15 -49.87 -8.43
CA LEU A 7 -14.44 -48.65 -8.80
C LEU A 7 -14.41 -47.71 -7.59
N LEU A 8 -13.24 -47.58 -6.97
CA LEU A 8 -13.01 -46.64 -5.86
C LEU A 8 -12.83 -45.26 -6.46
N VAL A 9 -13.88 -44.43 -6.40
CA VAL A 9 -13.79 -43.01 -6.78
C VAL A 9 -13.16 -42.28 -5.60
N ILE A 10 -11.87 -41.98 -5.71
CA ILE A 10 -11.18 -41.07 -4.76
C ILE A 10 -11.58 -39.66 -5.16
N LEU A 11 -12.56 -39.09 -4.43
CA LEU A 11 -12.84 -37.65 -4.48
C LEU A 11 -11.66 -36.92 -3.84
N PHE A 12 -10.80 -36.36 -4.66
CA PHE A 12 -9.88 -35.33 -4.20
C PHE A 12 -10.70 -34.10 -3.77
N PHE A 13 -10.95 -33.96 -2.49
CA PHE A 13 -11.31 -32.70 -1.90
C PHE A 13 -10.10 -31.76 -2.02
N LEU A 14 -10.02 -30.99 -3.12
CA LEU A 14 -9.21 -29.80 -3.14
C LEU A 14 -9.83 -28.85 -2.10
N PRO A 15 -9.10 -28.44 -1.07
CA PRO A 15 -9.61 -27.41 -0.18
C PRO A 15 -9.87 -26.18 -1.05
N LEU A 16 -11.13 -25.75 -1.11
CA LEU A 16 -11.47 -24.41 -1.59
C LEU A 16 -10.70 -23.47 -0.68
N LEU A 17 -9.57 -22.97 -1.13
CA LEU A 17 -8.84 -21.90 -0.48
C LEU A 17 -9.82 -20.72 -0.41
N SER A 18 -10.47 -20.56 0.74
CA SER A 18 -11.25 -19.37 1.00
C SER A 18 -10.26 -18.20 0.89
N ASN A 19 -10.48 -17.29 -0.05
CA ASN A 19 -9.77 -16.01 -0.14
C ASN A 19 -10.20 -15.10 1.03
N ALA A 20 -10.05 -15.59 2.26
CA ALA A 20 -10.25 -14.78 3.44
C ALA A 20 -9.20 -13.68 3.44
N GLN A 21 -9.61 -12.48 3.76
CA GLN A 21 -8.68 -11.37 3.99
C GLN A 21 -7.67 -11.81 5.05
N ARG A 22 -6.40 -11.78 4.70
CA ARG A 22 -5.29 -12.13 5.56
C ARG A 22 -4.43 -10.90 5.80
N VAL A 23 -4.32 -10.48 7.04
CA VAL A 23 -3.50 -9.34 7.44
C VAL A 23 -2.26 -9.86 8.14
N LEU A 24 -1.09 -9.53 7.64
CA LEU A 24 0.21 -9.76 8.26
C LEU A 24 0.71 -8.50 8.95
N ILE A 25 0.66 -7.37 8.24
CA ILE A 25 0.95 -6.03 8.74
C ILE A 25 -0.17 -5.10 8.29
N ASN A 26 -0.60 -4.21 9.16
CA ASN A 26 -1.46 -3.07 8.87
C ASN A 26 -1.04 -1.94 9.79
N GLU A 27 -0.05 -1.17 9.36
CA GLU A 27 0.66 -0.19 10.16
C GLU A 27 0.44 1.22 9.61
N ASN A 28 -0.14 2.09 10.42
CA ASN A 28 -0.35 3.50 10.13
C ASN A 28 0.46 4.40 11.08
N PHE A 29 1.37 3.84 11.84
CA PHE A 29 2.30 4.50 12.77
C PHE A 29 1.68 5.30 13.91
N GLU A 30 0.34 5.27 14.09
CA GLU A 30 -0.35 6.04 15.13
C GLU A 30 -0.14 5.48 16.55
N ASN A 31 0.11 4.17 16.67
CA ASN A 31 0.24 3.46 17.94
C ASN A 31 1.70 3.22 18.37
N THR A 32 2.66 3.76 17.64
CA THR A 32 4.07 3.71 18.02
C THR A 32 4.36 4.79 19.07
N GLY A 33 5.32 4.53 19.98
CA GLY A 33 5.75 5.51 20.97
C GLY A 33 6.26 6.81 20.34
N PHE A 34 6.50 7.82 21.16
CA PHE A 34 7.11 9.09 20.71
C PHE A 34 8.63 9.03 20.77
N GLY A 35 9.31 9.50 19.73
CA GLY A 35 10.74 9.72 19.73
C GLY A 35 11.51 9.00 18.62
N PRO A 36 12.80 9.28 18.46
CA PRO A 36 13.64 8.80 17.36
C PRO A 36 13.82 7.28 17.33
N ASP A 37 13.50 6.59 18.43
CA ASP A 37 13.65 5.14 18.55
C ASP A 37 12.32 4.38 18.43
N SER A 38 11.22 5.10 18.16
CA SER A 38 9.88 4.52 18.07
C SER A 38 9.67 3.90 16.69
N LEU A 39 9.69 2.57 16.64
CA LEU A 39 9.26 1.78 15.50
C LEU A 39 8.09 0.88 15.90
N PRO A 40 7.32 0.37 14.95
CA PRO A 40 6.32 -0.65 15.23
C PRO A 40 6.96 -1.87 15.93
N PRO A 41 6.25 -2.56 16.82
CA PRO A 41 6.76 -3.77 17.47
C PRO A 41 7.29 -4.79 16.46
N GLY A 42 8.49 -5.32 16.70
CA GLY A 42 9.14 -6.29 15.84
C GLY A 42 9.87 -5.70 14.61
N TRP A 43 9.73 -4.41 14.34
CA TRP A 43 10.53 -3.76 13.30
C TRP A 43 11.91 -3.37 13.85
N ALA A 44 12.92 -3.38 12.96
CA ALA A 44 14.27 -2.99 13.29
C ALA A 44 14.81 -1.97 12.29
N LYS A 45 15.68 -1.07 12.74
CA LYS A 45 16.39 -0.12 11.89
C LYS A 45 17.88 -0.36 11.95
N PHE A 46 18.56 -0.09 10.84
CA PHE A 46 20.00 -0.23 10.69
C PHE A 46 20.52 0.95 9.89
N ASN A 47 21.63 1.49 10.35
CA ASN A 47 22.39 2.51 9.65
C ASN A 47 23.69 1.86 9.17
N GLU A 48 23.88 1.75 7.86
CA GLU A 48 25.04 1.14 7.22
C GLU A 48 26.06 2.20 6.75
N ASP A 49 25.80 3.48 7.00
CA ASP A 49 26.75 4.56 6.77
C ASP A 49 27.31 5.09 8.09
N PRO A 50 28.62 5.35 8.18
CA PRO A 50 29.28 5.63 9.45
C PRO A 50 29.02 7.03 10.03
N GLU A 51 28.31 7.91 9.32
CA GLU A 51 28.21 9.34 9.67
C GLU A 51 26.80 9.79 10.05
N GLY A 52 25.84 8.86 10.14
CA GLY A 52 24.51 9.11 10.68
C GLY A 52 24.57 9.42 12.18
N GLY A 53 24.14 10.61 12.59
CA GLY A 53 24.03 10.95 14.01
C GLY A 53 22.65 10.61 14.56
N PRO A 54 22.44 10.61 15.87
CA PRO A 54 21.14 10.41 16.49
C PRO A 54 20.07 11.33 15.90
N GLY A 55 18.91 10.75 15.56
CA GLY A 55 17.77 11.48 14.97
C GLY A 55 17.86 11.69 13.46
N LYS A 56 18.89 11.17 12.80
CA LYS A 56 19.09 11.25 11.36
C LYS A 56 18.73 9.97 10.60
N GLU A 57 18.26 8.96 11.26
CA GLU A 57 17.84 7.67 10.76
C GLU A 57 16.31 7.56 10.65
N TRP A 58 15.82 6.43 10.18
CA TRP A 58 14.40 6.14 10.15
C TRP A 58 13.75 6.29 11.54
N ALA A 59 12.69 7.06 11.61
CA ALA A 59 11.90 7.23 12.83
C ALA A 59 10.44 7.56 12.51
N VAL A 60 9.54 7.18 13.41
CA VAL A 60 8.14 7.64 13.36
C VAL A 60 8.08 9.07 13.91
N ARG A 61 7.49 9.97 13.14
CA ARG A 61 7.39 11.40 13.49
C ARG A 61 5.98 11.93 13.28
N ASP A 62 5.58 12.85 14.15
CA ASP A 62 4.36 13.63 13.96
C ASP A 62 4.46 14.50 12.71
N SER A 63 3.33 14.77 12.06
CA SER A 63 3.26 15.74 10.96
C SER A 63 3.64 17.13 11.47
N GLY A 64 4.56 17.79 10.77
CA GLY A 64 5.02 19.12 11.12
C GLY A 64 6.48 19.34 10.75
N THR A 65 7.03 20.43 11.28
CA THR A 65 8.41 20.82 11.06
C THR A 65 9.25 20.41 12.26
N HIS A 66 10.28 19.64 12.02
CA HIS A 66 11.20 19.15 13.04
C HIS A 66 12.63 19.65 12.76
N PHE A 67 13.36 19.99 13.81
CA PHE A 67 14.79 20.25 13.72
C PHE A 67 15.55 18.95 13.90
N VAL A 68 16.42 18.63 12.96
CA VAL A 68 17.35 17.49 13.04
C VAL A 68 18.75 18.05 13.24
N GLY A 69 19.32 17.86 14.43
CA GLY A 69 20.55 18.51 14.81
C GLY A 69 20.39 20.04 15.03
N THR A 70 21.47 20.78 14.89
CA THR A 70 21.48 22.23 15.21
C THR A 70 21.01 23.14 14.07
N SER A 71 20.82 22.62 12.86
CA SER A 71 20.60 23.46 11.66
C SER A 71 19.76 22.86 10.54
N SER A 72 19.27 21.64 10.66
CA SER A 72 18.53 21.00 9.58
C SER A 72 17.02 20.99 9.87
N LEU A 73 16.23 21.45 8.91
CA LEU A 73 14.79 21.44 8.97
C LEU A 73 14.25 20.19 8.29
N LEU A 74 13.52 19.38 9.01
CA LEU A 74 12.77 18.24 8.49
C LEU A 74 11.28 18.57 8.50
N VAL A 75 10.61 18.36 7.36
CA VAL A 75 9.15 18.46 7.29
C VAL A 75 8.62 17.03 7.17
N SER A 76 8.04 16.52 8.25
CA SER A 76 7.30 15.26 8.23
C SER A 76 5.86 15.50 7.83
N LYS A 77 5.32 14.62 7.00
CA LYS A 77 3.90 14.60 6.64
C LYS A 77 3.38 13.19 6.79
N ALA A 78 2.20 13.04 7.35
CA ALA A 78 1.47 11.77 7.42
C ALA A 78 0.37 11.71 6.35
N HIS A 79 0.02 10.49 5.95
CA HIS A 79 -1.05 10.24 4.98
C HIS A 79 -2.37 9.97 5.71
N ASN A 80 -3.27 10.97 5.74
CA ASN A 80 -4.58 10.90 6.42
C ASN A 80 -4.53 10.60 7.94
N SER A 81 -3.40 10.80 8.57
CA SER A 81 -3.13 10.49 9.97
C SER A 81 -2.27 11.59 10.61
N LEU A 82 -1.75 11.36 11.81
CA LEU A 82 -0.89 12.32 12.50
C LEU A 82 0.60 11.99 12.34
N ARG A 83 0.96 10.71 12.06
CA ARG A 83 2.33 10.21 12.07
C ARG A 83 2.68 9.45 10.81
N ALA A 84 3.95 9.48 10.46
CA ALA A 84 4.53 8.67 9.39
C ALA A 84 5.94 8.21 9.76
N LEU A 85 6.38 7.13 9.14
CA LEU A 85 7.77 6.70 9.16
C LEU A 85 8.57 7.61 8.22
N THR A 86 9.56 8.31 8.74
CA THR A 86 10.27 9.39 8.03
C THR A 86 11.78 9.24 8.14
N ILE A 87 12.49 9.55 7.05
CA ILE A 87 13.93 9.70 7.02
C ILE A 87 14.33 11.00 6.33
N PRO A 88 15.26 11.80 6.92
CA PRO A 88 15.76 13.02 6.31
C PRO A 88 16.98 12.75 5.42
N TRP A 89 17.30 13.67 4.50
CA TRP A 89 18.52 13.65 3.70
C TRP A 89 19.82 13.70 4.54
N THR A 90 19.73 14.25 5.74
CA THR A 90 20.88 14.33 6.67
C THR A 90 21.24 12.99 7.30
N ALA A 91 20.58 11.91 6.88
CA ALA A 91 20.85 10.56 7.37
C ALA A 91 22.26 10.07 7.06
N GLY A 92 22.91 10.58 6.00
CA GLY A 92 24.28 10.22 5.64
C GLY A 92 25.13 11.40 5.19
N ASN A 93 26.46 11.16 5.02
CA ASN A 93 27.42 12.11 4.45
C ASN A 93 28.66 11.38 3.90
N PRO A 94 28.94 11.29 2.58
CA PRO A 94 28.08 11.76 1.50
C PRO A 94 26.98 10.77 1.08
N ILE A 95 26.98 9.57 1.64
CA ILE A 95 26.01 8.52 1.30
C ILE A 95 25.11 8.28 2.52
N ALA A 96 23.81 8.29 2.32
CA ALA A 96 22.85 7.71 3.25
C ALA A 96 22.58 6.26 2.85
N ASP A 97 22.68 5.34 3.79
CA ASP A 97 22.37 3.91 3.63
C ASP A 97 21.66 3.40 4.89
N ASP A 98 20.40 3.78 4.99
CA ASP A 98 19.56 3.50 6.14
C ASP A 98 18.45 2.52 5.82
N TRP A 99 18.30 1.53 6.67
CA TRP A 99 17.36 0.46 6.51
C TRP A 99 16.32 0.46 7.63
N VAL A 100 15.08 0.17 7.29
CA VAL A 100 14.06 -0.27 8.24
C VAL A 100 13.48 -1.59 7.74
N ILE A 101 13.44 -2.59 8.61
CA ILE A 101 13.10 -3.97 8.27
C ILE A 101 11.93 -4.41 9.16
N THR A 102 10.88 -4.92 8.54
CA THR A 102 9.67 -5.41 9.23
C THR A 102 9.98 -6.61 10.13
N ASP A 103 9.00 -7.00 10.96
CA ASP A 103 9.00 -8.33 11.55
C ASP A 103 8.84 -9.42 10.47
N SER A 104 9.04 -10.66 10.88
CA SER A 104 9.01 -11.84 10.02
C SER A 104 7.60 -12.11 9.45
N LEU A 105 7.55 -12.43 8.18
CA LEU A 105 6.35 -12.63 7.40
C LEU A 105 6.35 -14.02 6.76
N ARG A 106 5.34 -14.82 7.00
CA ARG A 106 5.16 -16.08 6.27
C ARG A 106 4.19 -15.83 5.10
N ILE A 107 4.73 -15.74 3.90
CA ILE A 107 3.99 -15.35 2.69
C ILE A 107 3.14 -16.49 2.15
N GLN A 108 1.99 -16.15 1.60
CA GLN A 108 1.10 -17.04 0.83
C GLN A 108 0.82 -16.46 -0.55
N VAL A 109 0.32 -17.31 -1.45
CA VAL A 109 -0.15 -16.84 -2.76
C VAL A 109 -1.24 -15.79 -2.58
N GLY A 110 -1.11 -14.67 -3.30
CA GLY A 110 -2.03 -13.53 -3.21
C GLY A 110 -1.63 -12.46 -2.19
N ASP A 111 -0.63 -12.69 -1.34
CA ASP A 111 -0.12 -11.63 -0.47
C ASP A 111 0.57 -10.53 -1.30
N SER A 112 0.41 -9.31 -0.85
CA SER A 112 0.98 -8.10 -1.46
C SER A 112 1.51 -7.16 -0.38
N LEU A 113 2.54 -6.39 -0.71
CA LEU A 113 2.97 -5.21 0.01
C LEU A 113 2.27 -4.00 -0.62
N ILE A 114 1.63 -3.17 0.19
CA ILE A 114 0.99 -1.92 -0.22
C ILE A 114 1.38 -0.86 0.80
N PHE A 115 1.77 0.32 0.33
CA PHE A 115 2.08 1.45 1.21
C PHE A 115 1.94 2.77 0.47
N TRP A 116 1.82 3.85 1.22
CA TRP A 116 1.90 5.20 0.70
C TRP A 116 3.28 5.77 0.95
N MET A 117 3.78 6.53 -0.01
CA MET A 117 5.07 7.20 0.08
C MET A 117 4.97 8.62 -0.43
N LEU A 118 5.72 9.51 0.22
CA LEU A 118 5.87 10.91 -0.18
C LEU A 118 7.33 11.29 -0.09
N TYR A 119 7.86 11.76 -1.21
CA TYR A 119 9.10 12.53 -1.23
C TYR A 119 8.80 14.01 -1.02
N GLY A 120 9.63 14.67 -0.23
CA GLY A 120 9.45 16.08 0.05
C GLY A 120 10.26 16.99 -0.85
N SER A 121 9.76 18.22 -0.99
CA SER A 121 10.54 19.35 -1.48
C SER A 121 10.12 20.59 -0.73
N VAL A 122 10.98 21.59 -0.71
CA VAL A 122 10.67 22.92 -0.22
C VAL A 122 10.38 23.83 -1.41
N GLU A 123 9.30 24.59 -1.32
CA GLU A 123 8.95 25.56 -2.34
C GLU A 123 10.10 26.54 -2.58
N GLY A 124 10.47 26.74 -3.85
CA GLY A 124 11.57 27.63 -4.26
C GLY A 124 12.96 26.97 -4.35
N PHE A 125 13.08 25.69 -3.96
CA PHE A 125 14.29 24.91 -4.18
C PHE A 125 14.16 24.02 -5.41
N GLN A 126 15.31 23.68 -6.03
CA GLN A 126 15.35 22.68 -7.12
C GLN A 126 14.85 21.34 -6.55
N PRO A 127 14.08 20.56 -7.33
CA PRO A 127 13.68 19.23 -6.90
C PRO A 127 14.93 18.34 -6.78
N TYR A 128 15.20 17.89 -5.56
CA TYR A 128 16.19 16.85 -5.32
C TYR A 128 15.59 15.48 -5.65
N LEU A 129 16.44 14.56 -6.10
CA LEU A 129 16.04 13.18 -6.31
C LEU A 129 16.20 12.42 -5.00
N ASP A 130 15.13 11.79 -4.55
CA ASP A 130 15.14 10.84 -3.45
C ASP A 130 15.04 9.42 -4.00
N SER A 131 15.61 8.44 -3.30
CA SER A 131 15.59 7.04 -3.72
C SER A 131 15.26 6.13 -2.56
N LEU A 132 14.18 5.39 -2.70
CA LEU A 132 13.78 4.31 -1.79
C LEU A 132 13.87 2.98 -2.52
N GLN A 133 14.58 2.03 -1.94
CA GLN A 133 14.65 0.66 -2.45
C GLN A 133 13.81 -0.25 -1.56
N ILE A 134 13.07 -1.17 -2.18
CA ILE A 134 12.29 -2.19 -1.50
C ILE A 134 13.00 -3.53 -1.67
N TRP A 135 13.33 -4.19 -0.57
CA TRP A 135 14.05 -5.44 -0.54
C TRP A 135 13.29 -6.54 0.21
N VAL A 136 13.58 -7.78 -0.17
CA VAL A 136 13.26 -8.98 0.61
C VAL A 136 14.54 -9.47 1.27
N CYS A 137 14.45 -9.69 2.59
CA CYS A 137 15.51 -10.27 3.39
C CYS A 137 15.09 -11.65 3.90
N THR A 138 16.06 -12.55 4.06
CA THR A 138 15.85 -13.87 4.67
C THR A 138 16.01 -13.85 6.18
N GLU A 139 16.69 -12.84 6.71
CA GLU A 139 16.80 -12.50 8.13
C GLU A 139 16.59 -10.99 8.33
N GLN A 140 16.36 -10.57 9.57
CA GLN A 140 16.09 -9.16 9.91
C GLN A 140 17.40 -8.35 9.98
N LEU A 141 18.22 -8.43 8.94
CA LEU A 141 19.51 -7.73 8.83
C LEU A 141 19.76 -7.31 7.37
N PRO A 142 20.36 -6.14 7.10
CA PRO A 142 20.70 -5.68 5.74
C PRO A 142 21.56 -6.67 4.94
N ALA A 143 22.53 -7.34 5.60
CA ALA A 143 23.41 -8.33 4.97
C ALA A 143 22.65 -9.53 4.37
N PHE A 144 21.42 -9.78 4.76
CA PHE A 144 20.57 -10.86 4.27
C PHE A 144 19.51 -10.39 3.26
N ALA A 145 19.69 -9.20 2.68
CA ALA A 145 18.88 -8.72 1.56
C ALA A 145 19.20 -9.54 0.30
N THR A 146 18.22 -10.32 -0.18
CA THR A 146 18.42 -11.28 -1.27
C THR A 146 17.78 -10.86 -2.57
N THR A 147 16.64 -10.17 -2.50
CA THR A 147 15.86 -9.79 -3.69
C THR A 147 15.40 -8.35 -3.60
N LYS A 148 15.82 -7.53 -4.54
CA LYS A 148 15.28 -6.18 -4.70
C LYS A 148 13.98 -6.23 -5.48
N ILE A 149 12.88 -5.78 -4.86
CA ILE A 149 11.56 -5.70 -5.49
C ILE A 149 11.49 -4.49 -6.41
N ALA A 150 11.95 -3.33 -5.92
CA ALA A 150 11.85 -2.07 -6.64
C ALA A 150 12.93 -1.08 -6.18
N THR A 151 13.22 -0.12 -7.05
CA THR A 151 13.83 1.17 -6.71
C THR A 151 12.83 2.24 -7.11
N LEU A 152 12.38 3.02 -6.14
CA LEU A 152 11.46 4.13 -6.33
C LEU A 152 12.29 5.40 -6.28
N ILE A 153 12.26 6.16 -7.36
CA ILE A 153 12.94 7.46 -7.47
C ILE A 153 11.85 8.52 -7.45
N SER A 154 12.11 9.66 -6.83
CA SER A 154 11.12 10.72 -6.72
C SER A 154 10.59 11.10 -8.11
N PRO A 155 9.28 11.07 -8.33
CA PRO A 155 8.69 11.59 -9.54
C PRO A 155 8.82 13.12 -9.57
N ASP A 156 8.60 13.73 -10.72
CA ASP A 156 8.61 15.19 -10.93
C ASP A 156 7.62 15.95 -10.02
N THR A 157 6.75 15.25 -9.31
CA THR A 157 5.76 15.78 -8.38
C THR A 157 6.16 15.53 -6.93
N ASN A 158 6.95 16.41 -6.37
CA ASN A 158 7.27 16.40 -4.94
C ASN A 158 6.05 16.80 -4.10
N ASN A 159 6.00 16.32 -2.86
CA ASN A 159 4.91 16.57 -1.88
C ASN A 159 3.56 15.93 -2.24
N VAL A 160 3.53 14.92 -3.09
CA VAL A 160 2.31 14.17 -3.44
C VAL A 160 2.42 12.74 -2.89
N TRP A 161 1.47 12.36 -2.04
CA TRP A 161 1.34 11.00 -1.57
C TRP A 161 1.00 10.06 -2.73
N THR A 162 1.83 9.06 -2.96
CA THR A 162 1.67 8.07 -4.02
C THR A 162 1.59 6.68 -3.42
N GLN A 163 0.60 5.89 -3.82
CA GLN A 163 0.46 4.51 -3.38
C GLN A 163 1.26 3.57 -4.27
N PHE A 164 2.00 2.67 -3.63
CA PHE A 164 2.72 1.59 -4.29
C PHE A 164 2.17 0.23 -3.86
N ALA A 165 2.15 -0.72 -4.79
CA ALA A 165 1.69 -2.08 -4.54
C ALA A 165 2.56 -3.09 -5.29
N PHE A 166 3.02 -4.12 -4.57
CA PHE A 166 3.88 -5.17 -5.10
C PHE A 166 3.36 -6.54 -4.69
N SER A 167 3.22 -7.46 -5.66
CA SER A 167 2.86 -8.85 -5.36
C SER A 167 4.02 -9.55 -4.66
N LEU A 168 3.71 -10.24 -3.58
CA LEU A 168 4.66 -11.09 -2.86
C LEU A 168 4.48 -12.59 -3.18
N SER A 169 3.59 -12.93 -4.10
CA SER A 169 3.24 -14.33 -4.42
C SER A 169 4.43 -15.20 -4.84
N GLN A 170 5.48 -14.61 -5.40
CA GLN A 170 6.71 -15.33 -5.76
C GLN A 170 7.46 -15.88 -4.53
N PHE A 171 7.21 -15.33 -3.35
CA PHE A 171 7.80 -15.76 -2.08
C PHE A 171 6.86 -16.67 -1.26
N ALA A 172 5.77 -17.15 -1.87
CA ALA A 172 4.80 -17.99 -1.17
C ALA A 172 5.45 -19.24 -0.56
N GLY A 173 5.06 -19.55 0.68
CA GLY A 173 5.65 -20.64 1.49
C GLY A 173 6.92 -20.25 2.25
N GLN A 174 7.56 -19.13 1.93
CA GLN A 174 8.78 -18.66 2.58
C GLN A 174 8.46 -17.80 3.82
N LYS A 175 9.40 -17.78 4.76
CA LYS A 175 9.50 -16.79 5.82
C LYS A 175 10.47 -15.71 5.33
N ILE A 176 10.01 -14.48 5.23
CA ILE A 176 10.80 -13.33 4.75
C ILE A 176 10.60 -12.13 5.66
N TYR A 177 11.37 -11.09 5.39
CA TYR A 177 11.24 -9.75 5.95
C TYR A 177 11.20 -8.76 4.80
N ILE A 178 10.42 -7.70 4.90
CA ILE A 178 10.43 -6.59 3.94
C ILE A 178 11.30 -5.48 4.50
N ALA A 179 12.20 -4.99 3.66
CA ALA A 179 13.06 -3.86 4.02
C ALA A 179 12.80 -2.67 3.10
N PHE A 180 12.75 -1.50 3.71
CA PHE A 180 12.77 -0.20 3.07
C PHE A 180 14.17 0.39 3.29
N ARG A 181 14.92 0.59 2.21
CA ARG A 181 16.26 1.14 2.24
C ARG A 181 16.27 2.52 1.61
N TYR A 182 16.60 3.53 2.37
CA TYR A 182 16.91 4.86 1.85
C TYR A 182 18.39 4.87 1.45
N TYR A 183 18.65 5.00 0.14
CA TYR A 183 20.02 4.94 -0.38
C TYR A 183 20.22 6.07 -1.38
N ILE A 184 21.05 7.05 -1.01
CA ILE A 184 21.22 8.27 -1.80
C ILE A 184 22.58 8.94 -1.53
N ASN A 185 23.07 9.66 -2.55
CA ASN A 185 24.23 10.53 -2.37
C ASN A 185 23.75 11.93 -1.92
N THR A 186 23.86 12.19 -0.63
CA THR A 186 23.37 13.41 0.02
C THR A 186 24.19 14.66 -0.29
N SER A 187 25.34 14.53 -0.99
CA SER A 187 26.12 15.67 -1.47
C SER A 187 25.49 16.35 -2.70
N ILE A 188 24.63 15.65 -3.41
CA ILE A 188 24.04 16.11 -4.68
C ILE A 188 22.52 16.04 -4.71
N ASP A 189 21.92 15.12 -3.92
CA ASP A 189 20.51 14.80 -3.95
C ASP A 189 19.96 14.55 -2.54
N GLY A 190 18.63 14.33 -2.47
CA GLY A 190 17.92 13.95 -1.25
C GLY A 190 17.34 15.12 -0.49
N PHE A 191 16.13 14.92 0.01
CA PHE A 191 15.50 15.86 0.92
C PHE A 191 14.83 15.14 2.09
N PHE A 192 13.78 14.39 1.86
CA PHE A 192 13.20 13.46 2.84
C PHE A 192 12.21 12.49 2.18
N CYS A 193 12.07 11.32 2.81
CA CYS A 193 11.10 10.31 2.43
C CYS A 193 10.18 10.00 3.61
N ASN A 194 8.88 9.98 3.35
CA ASN A 194 7.86 9.54 4.30
C ASN A 194 7.17 8.30 3.75
N ILE A 195 6.93 7.32 4.64
CA ILE A 195 6.16 6.10 4.37
C ILE A 195 5.02 6.04 5.37
N ASP A 196 3.82 5.67 4.88
CA ASP A 196 2.64 5.53 5.73
C ASP A 196 1.70 4.44 5.21
N ASP A 197 0.73 4.05 6.04
CA ASP A 197 -0.30 3.07 5.71
C ASP A 197 0.26 1.78 5.09
N VAL A 198 1.28 1.19 5.72
CA VAL A 198 1.91 -0.06 5.27
C VAL A 198 1.01 -1.25 5.54
N PHE A 199 0.59 -1.90 4.48
CA PHE A 199 -0.18 -3.13 4.54
C PHE A 199 0.59 -4.28 3.89
N ILE A 200 0.68 -5.42 4.58
CA ILE A 200 1.17 -6.67 4.01
C ILE A 200 0.17 -7.78 4.32
N GLY A 201 -0.20 -8.53 3.31
CA GLY A 201 -1.15 -9.62 3.40
C GLY A 201 -1.96 -9.80 2.14
N ASN A 202 -2.98 -10.63 2.24
CA ASN A 202 -3.99 -10.77 1.21
C ASN A 202 -5.18 -9.90 1.61
N ARG A 203 -5.15 -8.63 1.23
CA ARG A 203 -6.41 -7.98 0.92
C ARG A 203 -6.87 -8.66 -0.36
N SER A 204 -8.17 -8.95 -0.49
CA SER A 204 -8.79 -9.00 -1.80
C SER A 204 -8.62 -7.58 -2.37
N TYR A 205 -7.39 -7.29 -2.82
CA TYR A 205 -7.05 -5.98 -3.36
C TYR A 205 -7.80 -5.89 -4.67
N ILE A 206 -8.85 -5.15 -4.62
CA ILE A 206 -9.57 -4.74 -5.79
C ILE A 206 -8.65 -3.73 -6.47
N GLY A 207 -7.72 -4.28 -7.25
CA GLY A 207 -6.82 -3.48 -8.04
C GLY A 207 -7.67 -2.63 -9.00
N ILE A 208 -7.70 -1.31 -8.79
CA ILE A 208 -8.25 -0.44 -9.82
C ILE A 208 -7.31 -0.55 -11.01
N LYS A 209 -7.80 -1.16 -12.06
CA LYS A 209 -7.13 -1.23 -13.34
C LYS A 209 -7.55 -0.02 -14.16
N GLN A 210 -6.60 0.80 -14.57
CA GLN A 210 -6.87 1.77 -15.63
C GLN A 210 -7.09 1.02 -16.95
N ILE A 211 -8.29 1.11 -17.48
CA ILE A 211 -8.70 0.40 -18.71
C ILE A 211 -8.52 1.26 -19.96
N ASN A 212 -8.44 2.58 -19.79
CA ASN A 212 -8.20 3.53 -20.88
C ASN A 212 -7.51 4.78 -20.33
N SER A 213 -6.48 5.26 -21.01
CA SER A 213 -5.78 6.52 -20.72
C SER A 213 -6.39 7.73 -21.44
N ASN A 214 -7.36 7.54 -22.36
CA ASN A 214 -8.09 8.67 -22.93
C ASN A 214 -8.88 9.36 -21.82
N VAL A 215 -8.73 10.67 -21.72
CA VAL A 215 -9.41 11.46 -20.69
C VAL A 215 -10.90 11.48 -20.96
N PRO A 216 -11.74 10.95 -20.06
CA PRO A 216 -13.20 11.02 -20.20
C PRO A 216 -13.69 12.45 -20.16
N ILE A 217 -14.76 12.77 -20.92
CA ILE A 217 -15.36 14.11 -20.97
C ILE A 217 -16.11 14.43 -19.67
N LYS A 218 -16.58 13.42 -18.95
CA LYS A 218 -17.35 13.55 -17.71
C LYS A 218 -17.00 12.46 -16.72
N PHE A 219 -17.24 12.73 -15.44
CA PHE A 219 -17.25 11.70 -14.42
C PHE A 219 -18.47 10.79 -14.62
N ASP A 220 -18.29 9.49 -14.42
CA ASP A 220 -19.40 8.54 -14.44
C ASP A 220 -19.13 7.35 -13.51
N LEU A 221 -20.17 6.78 -12.95
CA LEU A 221 -20.16 5.53 -12.22
C LEU A 221 -21.08 4.54 -12.94
N TYR A 222 -20.52 3.46 -13.48
CA TYR A 222 -21.30 2.48 -14.24
C TYR A 222 -21.92 1.42 -13.33
N GLN A 223 -22.96 0.75 -13.84
CA GLN A 223 -23.54 -0.39 -13.17
C GLN A 223 -22.53 -1.52 -13.11
N ASN A 224 -22.43 -2.16 -11.93
CA ASN A 224 -21.57 -3.34 -11.78
C ASN A 224 -22.03 -4.49 -12.69
N TYR A 225 -21.07 -5.26 -13.19
CA TYR A 225 -21.36 -6.42 -14.03
C TYR A 225 -20.47 -7.60 -13.63
N PRO A 226 -21.06 -8.80 -13.45
CA PRO A 226 -22.51 -9.10 -13.47
C PRO A 226 -23.30 -8.43 -12.33
N ASN A 227 -24.61 -8.29 -12.50
CA ASN A 227 -25.55 -7.89 -11.47
C ASN A 227 -26.94 -8.51 -11.78
N PRO A 228 -27.48 -9.46 -10.99
CA PRO A 228 -26.91 -10.00 -9.75
C PRO A 228 -25.56 -10.67 -9.93
N PHE A 229 -24.76 -10.79 -8.84
CA PHE A 229 -23.43 -11.37 -8.86
C PHE A 229 -23.20 -12.42 -7.77
N ASN A 230 -22.23 -13.33 -7.98
CA ASN A 230 -21.86 -14.41 -7.06
C ASN A 230 -20.37 -14.79 -7.18
N PRO A 231 -19.53 -14.66 -6.18
CA PRO A 231 -19.52 -13.57 -5.21
C PRO A 231 -18.78 -12.35 -5.76
N THR A 232 -18.37 -12.37 -7.04
CA THR A 232 -17.51 -11.36 -7.67
C THR A 232 -18.26 -10.55 -8.72
N THR A 233 -17.92 -9.27 -8.81
CA THR A 233 -18.41 -8.35 -9.83
C THR A 233 -17.38 -7.28 -10.14
N LYS A 234 -17.52 -6.60 -11.28
CA LYS A 234 -16.67 -5.49 -11.71
C LYS A 234 -17.47 -4.19 -11.70
N ILE A 235 -16.83 -3.13 -11.25
CA ILE A 235 -17.40 -1.78 -11.22
C ILE A 235 -16.50 -0.88 -12.04
N ARG A 236 -17.06 -0.26 -13.08
CA ARG A 236 -16.36 0.73 -13.89
C ARG A 236 -16.71 2.14 -13.47
N PHE A 237 -15.74 3.05 -13.61
CA PHE A 237 -15.99 4.46 -13.38
C PHE A 237 -15.00 5.32 -14.19
N ASP A 238 -15.42 6.54 -14.49
CA ASP A 238 -14.67 7.52 -15.24
C ASP A 238 -14.33 8.72 -14.37
N ILE A 239 -13.09 9.16 -14.47
CA ILE A 239 -12.54 10.35 -13.81
C ILE A 239 -12.17 11.35 -14.90
N ALA A 240 -12.94 12.43 -15.02
CA ALA A 240 -12.74 13.44 -16.05
C ALA A 240 -11.62 14.45 -15.74
N LYS A 241 -11.24 14.56 -14.47
CA LYS A 241 -10.19 15.43 -13.96
C LYS A 241 -9.55 14.77 -12.75
N ASP A 242 -8.24 14.93 -12.61
CA ASP A 242 -7.48 14.45 -11.46
C ASP A 242 -8.19 14.79 -10.15
N SER A 243 -8.43 13.80 -9.30
CA SER A 243 -9.28 13.95 -8.11
C SER A 243 -8.90 12.95 -7.04
N TYR A 244 -9.19 13.32 -5.81
CA TYR A 244 -9.22 12.36 -4.72
C TYR A 244 -10.51 11.55 -4.83
N VAL A 245 -10.38 10.22 -4.94
CA VAL A 245 -11.48 9.28 -5.21
C VAL A 245 -11.74 8.44 -3.99
N LYS A 246 -13.00 8.37 -3.55
CA LYS A 246 -13.47 7.46 -2.51
C LYS A 246 -14.56 6.57 -3.10
N MET A 247 -14.42 5.26 -2.89
CA MET A 247 -15.43 4.28 -3.28
C MET A 247 -15.72 3.35 -2.11
N TYR A 248 -16.96 3.32 -1.67
CA TYR A 248 -17.40 2.51 -0.53
C TYR A 248 -18.59 1.64 -0.89
N VAL A 249 -18.75 0.53 -0.16
CA VAL A 249 -19.95 -0.32 -0.21
C VAL A 249 -20.72 -0.17 1.09
N TYR A 250 -22.04 -0.09 0.96
CA TYR A 250 -22.97 0.03 2.06
C TYR A 250 -23.98 -1.10 2.02
N ASN A 251 -24.46 -1.54 3.18
CA ASN A 251 -25.60 -2.43 3.30
C ASN A 251 -26.93 -1.65 3.15
N ASN A 252 -28.05 -2.36 3.22
CA ASN A 252 -29.39 -1.77 3.14
C ASN A 252 -29.75 -0.84 4.33
N LEU A 253 -28.97 -0.86 5.40
CA LEU A 253 -29.12 0.05 6.55
C LEU A 253 -28.27 1.31 6.41
N GLY A 254 -27.54 1.47 5.30
CA GLY A 254 -26.64 2.60 5.07
C GLY A 254 -25.33 2.52 5.84
N GLN A 255 -25.00 1.38 6.44
CA GLN A 255 -23.72 1.17 7.11
C GLN A 255 -22.63 0.83 6.08
N LYS A 256 -21.49 1.50 6.17
CA LYS A 256 -20.32 1.17 5.35
C LYS A 256 -19.79 -0.21 5.73
N VAL A 257 -19.81 -1.15 4.78
CA VAL A 257 -19.36 -2.54 4.97
C VAL A 257 -18.07 -2.85 4.26
N TYR A 258 -17.68 -2.00 3.29
CA TYR A 258 -16.44 -2.21 2.54
C TYR A 258 -15.91 -0.90 1.96
N THR A 259 -14.57 -0.77 1.90
CA THR A 259 -13.89 0.28 1.14
C THR A 259 -13.34 -0.33 -0.13
N LEU A 260 -13.89 0.08 -1.28
CA LEU A 260 -13.41 -0.36 -2.58
C LEU A 260 -12.13 0.36 -2.99
N TYR A 261 -12.08 1.66 -2.74
CA TYR A 261 -10.92 2.49 -3.03
C TYR A 261 -10.96 3.79 -2.23
N GLU A 262 -9.79 4.30 -1.91
CA GLU A 262 -9.60 5.65 -1.39
C GLU A 262 -8.19 6.14 -1.78
N GLY A 263 -8.08 7.25 -2.52
CA GLY A 263 -6.81 7.81 -2.96
C GLY A 263 -6.93 8.69 -4.21
N TYR A 264 -5.83 9.32 -4.61
CA TYR A 264 -5.76 10.11 -5.84
C TYR A 264 -5.78 9.23 -7.10
N LYS A 265 -6.51 9.71 -8.12
CA LYS A 265 -6.51 9.17 -9.48
C LYS A 265 -6.39 10.29 -10.50
N ASN A 266 -5.56 10.06 -11.50
CA ASN A 266 -5.51 10.92 -12.66
C ASN A 266 -6.78 10.73 -13.51
N ALA A 267 -7.06 11.68 -14.38
CA ALA A 267 -8.14 11.55 -15.36
C ALA A 267 -7.96 10.26 -16.18
N GLY A 268 -9.03 9.50 -16.36
CA GLY A 268 -9.01 8.20 -17.04
C GLY A 268 -10.20 7.34 -16.73
N SER A 269 -10.31 6.21 -17.42
CA SER A 269 -11.33 5.19 -17.18
C SER A 269 -10.77 4.03 -16.37
N TYR A 270 -11.49 3.60 -15.37
CA TYR A 270 -11.04 2.62 -14.38
C TYR A 270 -12.06 1.51 -14.18
N GLU A 271 -11.56 0.35 -13.78
CA GLU A 271 -12.37 -0.80 -13.37
C GLU A 271 -11.87 -1.32 -12.03
N VAL A 272 -12.78 -1.65 -11.14
CA VAL A 272 -12.50 -2.25 -9.84
C VAL A 272 -13.23 -3.58 -9.70
N ASP A 273 -12.50 -4.62 -9.30
CA ASP A 273 -13.07 -5.93 -8.98
C ASP A 273 -13.58 -5.93 -7.54
N PHE A 274 -14.81 -6.39 -7.31
CA PHE A 274 -15.38 -6.54 -5.97
C PHE A 274 -15.71 -8.00 -5.68
N ASN A 275 -15.14 -8.53 -4.60
CA ASN A 275 -15.44 -9.86 -4.10
C ASN A 275 -16.15 -9.78 -2.74
N ALA A 276 -17.41 -10.16 -2.75
CA ALA A 276 -18.31 -10.11 -1.58
C ALA A 276 -18.43 -11.45 -0.85
N ILE A 277 -17.38 -12.32 -0.91
CA ILE A 277 -17.45 -13.67 -0.32
C ILE A 277 -17.78 -13.66 1.17
N THR A 278 -17.41 -12.64 1.90
CA THR A 278 -17.67 -12.50 3.34
C THR A 278 -19.03 -11.88 3.67
N LEU A 279 -19.70 -11.31 2.68
CA LEU A 279 -20.99 -10.63 2.87
C LEU A 279 -22.16 -11.60 2.65
N PRO A 280 -23.27 -11.49 3.39
CA PRO A 280 -24.49 -12.28 3.14
C PRO A 280 -25.16 -11.88 1.82
N SER A 281 -25.95 -12.80 1.24
CA SER A 281 -26.81 -12.47 0.10
C SER A 281 -27.73 -11.31 0.44
N GLY A 282 -27.90 -10.37 -0.50
CA GLY A 282 -28.69 -9.18 -0.23
C GLY A 282 -28.46 -8.03 -1.21
N ILE A 283 -29.10 -6.91 -0.91
CA ILE A 283 -28.97 -5.65 -1.64
C ILE A 283 -27.86 -4.84 -0.97
N TYR A 284 -26.96 -4.34 -1.80
CA TYR A 284 -25.88 -3.43 -1.41
C TYR A 284 -25.87 -2.21 -2.30
N TYR A 285 -25.25 -1.16 -1.83
CA TYR A 285 -25.04 0.07 -2.57
C TYR A 285 -23.56 0.37 -2.62
N TYR A 286 -23.07 0.89 -3.73
CA TYR A 286 -21.73 1.41 -3.83
C TYR A 286 -21.75 2.83 -4.35
N ASN A 287 -20.83 3.66 -3.87
CA ASN A 287 -20.72 5.03 -4.30
C ASN A 287 -19.34 5.34 -4.88
N LEU A 288 -19.28 6.38 -5.69
CA LEU A 288 -18.10 7.07 -6.13
C LEU A 288 -18.22 8.51 -5.63
N ILE A 289 -17.23 8.96 -4.86
CA ILE A 289 -17.15 10.33 -4.35
C ILE A 289 -15.81 10.88 -4.83
N THR A 290 -15.84 12.04 -5.45
CA THR A 290 -14.66 12.79 -5.88
C THR A 290 -14.80 14.25 -5.45
N ASP A 291 -13.76 15.06 -5.67
CA ASP A 291 -13.83 16.50 -5.42
C ASP A 291 -14.91 17.23 -6.27
N TYR A 292 -15.35 16.62 -7.36
CA TYR A 292 -16.25 17.22 -8.36
C TYR A 292 -17.53 16.43 -8.63
N TYR A 293 -17.63 15.19 -8.13
CA TYR A 293 -18.72 14.31 -8.51
C TYR A 293 -19.05 13.29 -7.42
N THR A 294 -20.33 13.00 -7.25
CA THR A 294 -20.82 11.93 -6.40
C THR A 294 -21.92 11.15 -7.09
N ALA A 295 -21.81 9.83 -7.08
CA ALA A 295 -22.86 8.93 -7.58
C ALA A 295 -22.97 7.68 -6.72
N THR A 296 -24.18 7.08 -6.71
CA THR A 296 -24.46 5.83 -6.01
C THR A 296 -25.21 4.88 -6.92
N LYS A 297 -24.86 3.60 -6.88
CA LYS A 297 -25.52 2.52 -7.61
C LYS A 297 -25.87 1.37 -6.68
N ARG A 298 -26.89 0.59 -7.08
CA ARG A 298 -27.34 -0.61 -6.36
C ARG A 298 -26.77 -1.86 -7.00
N MET A 299 -26.40 -2.84 -6.19
CA MET A 299 -26.02 -4.18 -6.63
C MET A 299 -26.72 -5.26 -5.80
N VAL A 300 -26.83 -6.47 -6.37
CA VAL A 300 -27.51 -7.61 -5.74
C VAL A 300 -26.52 -8.77 -5.68
N LEU A 301 -26.19 -9.19 -4.45
CA LEU A 301 -25.38 -10.37 -4.18
C LEU A 301 -26.31 -11.59 -3.99
N VAL A 302 -26.03 -12.65 -4.73
CA VAL A 302 -26.71 -13.94 -4.64
C VAL A 302 -25.64 -15.00 -4.41
N LYS A 303 -25.78 -15.77 -3.35
CA LYS A 303 -24.92 -16.93 -3.05
C LYS A 303 -25.72 -18.20 -3.19
#